data_3fc2c0841483889e651ba5e47acb936d
#
_entry.id   3fc2c0841483889e651ba5e47acb936d
#
_cell.length_a   1.000
_cell.length_b   1.000
_cell.length_c   1.000
_cell.angle_alpha   90.00
_cell.angle_beta   90.00
_cell.angle_gamma   90.00
#
_symmetry.space_group_name_H-M   'P 1'
#
loop_
_entity.id
_entity.type
_entity.pdbx_description
1 polymer ?
#
loop_
_entity_poly.entity_id
_entity_poly.type
_entity_poly.pdbx_seq_one_letter_code
_entity_poly.pdbx_strand_id
1 'polypeptide(L)'
;HSYDRPPSNAYVWSNYNEYDGEAGFLTGFGPEMLAALLTTTLTVAKPTVDGGGSETFQDKVFLLSMAEVGLGSENGISEGSKLALFSDNNSRKAYPTAQAVSNSEYTNSSLSASQFWYWWLRSPHSSHAYNVRVVYSDGSLDSDDAYSGYRGVRPALTLKSDILASILDAEDKKRAAEIRPADGPQPGVDETPEQAEMALYEQAVEQFGESAQILMAVEEMSELQKALLKYLRFKDHEQGDEAEILAAISEERADVEIMLNQLHVIFGDNTDMEIAKLEHLCELLGE
;
A
#
# COMPACT_ATOMS: atom_id res chain seq x y z
N HIS A 1 10.84 -19.03 1.46
CA HIS A 1 9.78 -19.08 2.47
C HIS A 1 8.44 -18.90 1.79
N SER A 2 7.53 -19.85 1.94
CA SER A 2 6.15 -19.72 1.51
C SER A 2 5.37 -18.99 2.59
N TYR A 3 4.74 -17.86 2.27
CA TYR A 3 3.96 -17.05 3.22
C TYR A 3 2.55 -17.59 3.47
N ASP A 4 2.17 -18.64 2.81
CA ASP A 4 0.95 -19.38 3.10
C ASP A 4 1.07 -20.29 4.33
N ARG A 5 2.26 -20.34 4.94
CA ARG A 5 2.57 -21.17 6.11
C ARG A 5 3.47 -20.41 7.10
N PRO A 6 3.20 -20.45 8.41
CA PRO A 6 4.04 -19.77 9.39
C PRO A 6 5.43 -20.47 9.51
N PRO A 7 6.47 -19.72 9.87
CA PRO A 7 7.75 -20.33 10.23
C PRO A 7 7.59 -21.21 11.47
N SER A 8 8.18 -22.41 11.43
CA SER A 8 8.28 -23.20 12.66
C SER A 8 9.27 -22.52 13.61
N ASN A 9 9.00 -22.51 14.91
CA ASN A 9 9.93 -22.04 15.94
C ASN A 9 11.13 -22.99 16.11
N ALA A 10 11.18 -24.09 15.37
CA ALA A 10 12.30 -25.04 15.38
C ALA A 10 13.43 -24.49 14.51
N TYR A 11 14.60 -24.36 15.11
CA TYR A 11 15.85 -24.07 14.42
C TYR A 11 16.26 -25.27 13.58
N VAL A 12 15.93 -25.25 12.28
CA VAL A 12 16.21 -26.39 11.40
C VAL A 12 17.22 -25.98 10.33
N TRP A 13 18.41 -26.54 10.39
CA TRP A 13 19.45 -26.49 9.35
C TRP A 13 19.11 -27.40 8.15
N SER A 14 17.87 -27.59 7.80
CA SER A 14 17.47 -28.43 6.69
C SER A 14 16.89 -27.59 5.55
N ASN A 15 17.10 -28.06 4.31
CA ASN A 15 16.48 -27.51 3.10
C ASN A 15 14.95 -27.79 3.05
N TYR A 16 14.38 -28.28 4.13
CA TYR A 16 12.95 -28.57 4.25
C TYR A 16 12.26 -27.49 5.06
N ASN A 17 11.29 -26.87 4.45
CA ASN A 17 10.28 -26.07 5.14
C ASN A 17 9.26 -27.02 5.78
N GLU A 18 9.32 -27.25 7.08
CA GLU A 18 8.35 -28.06 7.83
C GLU A 18 7.06 -27.29 8.15
N TYR A 19 6.64 -26.38 7.28
CA TYR A 19 5.48 -25.51 7.52
C TYR A 19 4.17 -26.09 6.97
N ASP A 20 4.19 -27.33 6.52
CA ASP A 20 3.11 -27.94 5.73
C ASP A 20 1.80 -28.17 6.49
N GLY A 21 1.78 -28.07 7.80
CA GLY A 21 0.60 -28.29 8.63
C GLY A 21 0.08 -27.05 9.35
N GLU A 22 0.75 -25.93 9.23
CA GLU A 22 0.45 -24.74 10.02
C GLU A 22 -0.31 -23.69 9.20
N ALA A 23 -1.21 -22.95 9.86
CA ALA A 23 -1.92 -21.84 9.24
C ALA A 23 -0.96 -20.70 8.91
N GLY A 24 -0.91 -20.27 7.65
CA GLY A 24 -0.03 -19.19 7.16
C GLY A 24 -0.74 -17.87 6.96
N PHE A 25 -0.01 -16.91 6.39
CA PHE A 25 -0.51 -15.57 6.10
C PHE A 25 -1.81 -15.57 5.28
N LEU A 26 -1.93 -16.48 4.30
CA LEU A 26 -3.11 -16.57 3.42
C LEU A 26 -4.34 -17.18 4.09
N THR A 27 -4.22 -17.79 5.26
CA THR A 27 -5.34 -18.44 5.95
C THR A 27 -6.43 -17.46 6.36
N GLY A 28 -6.08 -16.19 6.56
CA GLY A 28 -7.04 -15.13 6.90
C GLY A 28 -7.81 -14.56 5.71
N PHE A 29 -7.46 -14.94 4.46
CA PHE A 29 -8.11 -14.41 3.27
C PHE A 29 -9.34 -15.24 2.89
N GLY A 30 -10.42 -14.56 2.51
CA GLY A 30 -11.61 -15.20 1.95
C GLY A 30 -11.34 -15.83 0.56
N PRO A 31 -12.23 -16.73 0.11
CA PRO A 31 -12.04 -17.47 -1.15
C PRO A 31 -11.93 -16.55 -2.38
N GLU A 32 -12.61 -15.44 -2.39
CA GLU A 32 -12.55 -14.46 -3.49
C GLU A 32 -11.17 -13.82 -3.59
N MET A 33 -10.61 -13.36 -2.46
CA MET A 33 -9.27 -12.81 -2.41
C MET A 33 -8.21 -13.84 -2.81
N LEU A 34 -8.35 -15.09 -2.33
CA LEU A 34 -7.45 -16.19 -2.72
C LEU A 34 -7.49 -16.49 -4.22
N ALA A 35 -8.67 -16.36 -4.85
CA ALA A 35 -8.85 -16.52 -6.29
C ALA A 35 -8.28 -15.34 -7.10
N ALA A 36 -8.23 -14.15 -6.49
CA ALA A 36 -7.65 -12.94 -7.07
C ALA A 36 -6.12 -12.96 -7.10
N LEU A 37 -5.47 -13.71 -6.20
CA LEU A 37 -4.02 -13.77 -6.10
C LEU A 37 -3.40 -14.45 -7.31
N LEU A 38 -2.48 -13.74 -7.96
CA LEU A 38 -1.63 -14.30 -9.01
C LEU A 38 -0.45 -15.05 -8.39
N THR A 39 -0.11 -16.17 -8.97
CA THR A 39 1.19 -16.81 -8.75
C THR A 39 2.24 -16.02 -9.54
N THR A 40 3.15 -15.36 -8.83
CA THR A 40 4.18 -14.49 -9.40
C THR A 40 5.50 -15.26 -9.50
N THR A 41 6.14 -15.22 -10.66
CA THR A 41 7.49 -15.75 -10.83
C THR A 41 8.50 -14.71 -10.38
N LEU A 42 9.32 -15.07 -9.41
CA LEU A 42 10.30 -14.20 -8.77
C LEU A 42 11.72 -14.68 -9.11
N THR A 43 12.61 -13.74 -9.35
CA THR A 43 14.05 -13.99 -9.45
C THR A 43 14.71 -13.57 -8.15
N VAL A 44 15.57 -14.41 -7.60
CA VAL A 44 16.40 -14.12 -6.43
C VAL A 44 17.87 -14.37 -6.81
N ALA A 45 18.71 -13.41 -6.51
CA ALA A 45 20.15 -13.56 -6.64
C ALA A 45 20.69 -14.57 -5.60
N LYS A 46 21.78 -15.25 -5.95
CA LYS A 46 22.59 -15.97 -4.98
C LYS A 46 23.74 -15.07 -4.52
N PRO A 47 24.18 -15.18 -3.26
CA PRO A 47 25.33 -14.41 -2.79
C PRO A 47 26.55 -14.64 -3.70
N THR A 48 27.21 -13.55 -4.09
CA THR A 48 28.41 -13.66 -4.92
C THR A 48 29.49 -14.49 -4.25
N VAL A 49 29.58 -14.43 -2.92
CA VAL A 49 30.51 -15.22 -2.10
C VAL A 49 30.25 -16.74 -2.23
N ASP A 50 29.04 -17.16 -2.55
CA ASP A 50 28.65 -18.56 -2.75
C ASP A 50 28.65 -18.98 -4.24
N GLY A 51 29.35 -18.22 -5.08
CA GLY A 51 29.45 -18.51 -6.53
C GLY A 51 28.45 -17.73 -7.39
N GLY A 52 27.54 -16.96 -6.81
CA GLY A 52 26.61 -16.07 -7.53
C GLY A 52 25.57 -16.81 -8.37
N GLY A 53 25.03 -16.10 -9.37
CA GLY A 53 23.92 -16.59 -10.19
C GLY A 53 22.57 -16.25 -9.59
N SER A 54 21.50 -16.91 -10.07
CA SER A 54 20.14 -16.66 -9.61
C SER A 54 19.32 -17.95 -9.52
N GLU A 55 18.25 -17.87 -8.80
CA GLU A 55 17.16 -18.85 -8.77
C GLU A 55 15.85 -18.19 -9.15
N THR A 56 14.92 -18.95 -9.68
CA THR A 56 13.54 -18.53 -9.88
C THR A 56 12.62 -19.43 -9.08
N PHE A 57 11.61 -18.85 -8.47
CA PHE A 57 10.54 -19.58 -7.79
C PHE A 57 9.21 -18.88 -8.03
N GLN A 58 8.14 -19.56 -7.69
CA GLN A 58 6.78 -19.04 -7.85
C GLN A 58 6.12 -18.97 -6.48
N ASP A 59 5.53 -17.82 -6.18
CA ASP A 59 4.78 -17.64 -4.95
C ASP A 59 3.62 -16.65 -5.16
N LYS A 60 2.61 -16.74 -4.30
CA LYS A 60 1.48 -15.78 -4.26
C LYS A 60 1.75 -14.62 -3.33
N VAL A 61 2.57 -14.82 -2.30
CA VAL A 61 2.97 -13.81 -1.34
C VAL A 61 4.47 -13.86 -1.15
N PHE A 62 5.14 -12.73 -1.27
CA PHE A 62 6.59 -12.68 -1.30
C PHE A 62 7.13 -11.41 -0.62
N LEU A 63 8.44 -11.38 -0.39
CA LEU A 63 9.16 -10.17 0.01
C LEU A 63 9.62 -9.40 -1.23
N LEU A 64 9.66 -8.08 -1.13
CA LEU A 64 10.23 -7.24 -2.17
C LEU A 64 11.77 -7.36 -2.20
N SER A 65 12.36 -7.13 -3.38
CA SER A 65 13.81 -7.07 -3.55
C SER A 65 14.37 -5.66 -3.33
N MET A 66 15.69 -5.55 -3.24
CA MET A 66 16.39 -4.25 -3.27
C MET A 66 16.02 -3.43 -4.50
N ALA A 67 15.98 -4.05 -5.69
CA ALA A 67 15.64 -3.38 -6.94
C ALA A 67 14.22 -2.81 -6.91
N GLU A 68 13.25 -3.59 -6.44
CA GLU A 68 11.85 -3.19 -6.37
C GLU A 68 11.61 -2.04 -5.40
N VAL A 69 12.36 -1.95 -4.32
CA VAL A 69 12.29 -0.81 -3.40
C VAL A 69 13.22 0.36 -3.76
N GLY A 70 13.84 0.33 -4.94
CA GLY A 70 14.66 1.42 -5.46
C GLY A 70 16.02 1.61 -4.77
N LEU A 71 16.57 0.53 -4.17
CA LEU A 71 17.89 0.53 -3.52
C LEU A 71 18.99 -0.09 -4.41
N GLY A 72 18.69 -0.25 -5.70
CA GLY A 72 19.59 -0.84 -6.67
C GLY A 72 19.61 -2.36 -6.63
N SER A 73 20.68 -2.96 -7.11
CA SER A 73 20.92 -4.41 -7.04
C SER A 73 22.38 -4.67 -6.73
N GLU A 74 22.64 -5.76 -6.06
CA GLU A 74 23.98 -6.34 -5.90
C GLU A 74 23.97 -7.77 -6.43
N ASN A 75 25.06 -8.48 -6.36
CA ASN A 75 25.21 -9.83 -6.96
C ASN A 75 25.10 -9.89 -8.49
N GLY A 76 25.02 -8.74 -9.21
CA GLY A 76 24.98 -8.68 -10.66
C GLY A 76 23.69 -9.22 -11.31
N ILE A 77 22.63 -9.44 -10.53
CA ILE A 77 21.35 -10.01 -10.98
C ILE A 77 20.23 -8.98 -10.82
N SER A 78 19.38 -8.85 -11.84
CA SER A 78 18.15 -8.09 -11.75
C SER A 78 17.08 -8.90 -11.04
N GLU A 79 16.64 -8.42 -9.87
CA GLU A 79 15.61 -9.06 -9.05
C GLU A 79 14.23 -8.38 -9.20
N GLY A 80 13.99 -7.67 -10.28
CA GLY A 80 12.76 -6.94 -10.56
C GLY A 80 13.01 -5.48 -10.91
N SER A 81 11.93 -4.74 -11.16
CA SER A 81 11.95 -3.31 -11.49
C SER A 81 11.49 -2.48 -10.31
N LYS A 82 12.04 -1.27 -10.17
CA LYS A 82 11.64 -0.34 -9.11
C LYS A 82 10.14 -0.06 -9.19
N LEU A 83 9.46 -0.24 -8.07
CA LEU A 83 8.05 0.11 -7.92
C LEU A 83 7.90 1.63 -7.72
N ALA A 84 6.88 2.21 -8.32
CA ALA A 84 6.63 3.65 -8.27
C ALA A 84 6.42 4.18 -6.83
N LEU A 85 5.91 3.33 -5.93
CA LEU A 85 5.70 3.63 -4.52
C LEU A 85 6.98 4.06 -3.78
N PHE A 86 8.15 3.55 -4.19
CA PHE A 86 9.41 3.77 -3.47
C PHE A 86 10.27 4.84 -4.14
N SER A 87 9.95 6.11 -3.92
CA SER A 87 10.69 7.26 -4.50
C SER A 87 12.00 7.55 -3.76
N ASP A 88 11.98 7.47 -2.43
CA ASP A 88 13.05 7.88 -1.50
C ASP A 88 13.10 7.04 -0.23
N ASN A 89 13.94 7.44 0.74
CA ASN A 89 14.04 6.76 2.03
C ASN A 89 12.74 6.86 2.85
N ASN A 90 12.01 7.96 2.77
CA ASN A 90 10.79 8.13 3.55
C ASN A 90 9.69 7.16 3.09
N SER A 91 9.54 6.97 1.78
CA SER A 91 8.56 6.05 1.20
C SER A 91 8.83 4.57 1.54
N ARG A 92 10.06 4.22 1.94
CA ARG A 92 10.45 2.89 2.37
C ARG A 92 10.18 2.60 3.84
N LYS A 93 10.05 3.63 4.69
CA LYS A 93 9.77 3.44 6.11
C LYS A 93 8.47 2.70 6.33
N ALA A 94 8.41 1.87 7.35
CA ALA A 94 7.20 1.13 7.71
C ALA A 94 7.04 1.05 9.22
N TYR A 95 5.80 1.21 9.67
CA TYR A 95 5.43 0.92 11.05
C TYR A 95 5.08 -0.56 11.18
N PRO A 96 5.47 -1.22 12.28
CA PRO A 96 4.93 -2.54 12.59
C PRO A 96 3.46 -2.39 12.98
N THR A 97 2.64 -3.38 12.63
CA THR A 97 1.25 -3.42 13.09
C THR A 97 1.20 -3.70 14.60
N ALA A 98 0.15 -3.26 15.27
CA ALA A 98 -0.06 -3.55 16.70
C ALA A 98 -0.04 -5.07 16.97
N GLN A 99 -0.60 -5.87 16.06
CA GLN A 99 -0.57 -7.33 16.14
C GLN A 99 0.86 -7.89 16.02
N ALA A 100 1.68 -7.37 15.11
CA ALA A 100 3.08 -7.80 14.98
C ALA A 100 3.88 -7.47 16.23
N VAL A 101 3.65 -6.30 16.84
CA VAL A 101 4.29 -5.91 18.13
C VAL A 101 3.84 -6.84 19.25
N SER A 102 2.54 -7.13 19.37
CA SER A 102 2.02 -7.98 20.45
C SER A 102 2.46 -9.45 20.32
N ASN A 103 2.66 -9.94 19.09
CA ASN A 103 3.11 -11.32 18.84
C ASN A 103 4.63 -11.46 18.85
N SER A 104 5.38 -10.36 18.95
CA SER A 104 6.82 -10.40 18.96
C SER A 104 7.36 -10.83 20.34
N GLU A 105 8.28 -11.79 20.35
CA GLU A 105 9.04 -12.16 21.54
C GLU A 105 10.24 -11.20 21.79
N TYR A 106 10.42 -10.22 20.91
CA TYR A 106 11.50 -9.26 21.04
C TYR A 106 11.17 -8.19 22.08
N THR A 107 11.91 -8.20 23.16
CA THR A 107 11.65 -7.39 24.38
C THR A 107 12.23 -5.97 24.36
N ASN A 108 12.76 -5.50 23.23
CA ASN A 108 13.31 -4.15 23.14
C ASN A 108 12.18 -3.11 23.20
N SER A 109 12.27 -2.18 24.15
CA SER A 109 11.29 -1.12 24.37
C SER A 109 11.12 -0.14 23.20
N SER A 110 12.03 -0.16 22.21
CA SER A 110 11.90 0.65 20.98
C SER A 110 11.01 -0.01 19.92
N LEU A 111 10.65 -1.28 20.04
CA LEU A 111 9.64 -1.90 19.17
C LEU A 111 8.24 -1.44 19.57
N SER A 112 7.64 -0.62 18.74
CA SER A 112 6.33 0.00 18.98
C SER A 112 5.60 0.23 17.67
N ALA A 113 4.28 0.10 17.67
CA ALA A 113 3.44 0.41 16.52
C ALA A 113 3.49 1.90 16.09
N SER A 114 4.04 2.77 16.93
CA SER A 114 4.23 4.21 16.66
C SER A 114 5.64 4.59 16.21
N GLN A 115 6.53 3.63 15.99
CA GLN A 115 7.90 3.89 15.54
C GLN A 115 8.24 3.05 14.32
N PHE A 116 8.98 3.63 13.39
CA PHE A 116 9.46 2.90 12.23
C PHE A 116 10.35 1.74 12.64
N TRP A 117 10.17 0.60 11.97
CA TRP A 117 10.92 -0.61 12.24
C TRP A 117 11.56 -1.17 10.98
N TYR A 118 12.57 -1.99 11.15
CA TYR A 118 13.28 -2.69 10.07
C TYR A 118 12.37 -3.76 9.45
N TRP A 119 12.51 -4.00 8.15
CA TRP A 119 11.78 -5.06 7.50
C TRP A 119 12.61 -5.76 6.42
N TRP A 120 12.36 -7.04 6.25
CA TRP A 120 13.10 -7.92 5.36
C TRP A 120 12.84 -7.62 3.90
N LEU A 121 13.91 -7.69 3.09
CA LEU A 121 13.87 -7.86 1.64
C LEU A 121 14.17 -9.32 1.30
N ARG A 122 13.95 -9.74 0.04
CA ARG A 122 14.35 -11.08 -0.43
C ARG A 122 15.78 -11.13 -0.94
N SER A 123 16.44 -10.01 -1.20
CA SER A 123 17.78 -9.92 -1.75
C SER A 123 18.84 -10.37 -0.75
N PRO A 124 19.72 -11.32 -1.09
CA PRO A 124 20.83 -11.72 -0.23
C PRO A 124 21.96 -10.69 -0.29
N HIS A 125 22.75 -10.64 0.77
CA HIS A 125 23.98 -9.85 0.81
C HIS A 125 25.05 -10.48 -0.09
N SER A 126 25.79 -9.68 -0.89
CA SER A 126 26.76 -10.20 -1.87
C SER A 126 27.99 -10.87 -1.26
N SER A 127 28.45 -10.42 -0.09
CA SER A 127 29.71 -10.87 0.52
C SER A 127 29.54 -11.66 1.83
N HIS A 128 28.29 -11.90 2.27
CA HIS A 128 28.00 -12.69 3.47
C HIS A 128 26.85 -13.67 3.18
N ALA A 129 27.15 -14.96 3.13
CA ALA A 129 26.22 -16.02 2.73
C ALA A 129 24.99 -16.17 3.64
N TYR A 130 25.08 -15.75 4.87
CA TYR A 130 23.99 -15.85 5.87
C TYR A 130 23.25 -14.53 6.11
N ASN A 131 23.65 -13.44 5.44
CA ASN A 131 22.97 -12.15 5.59
C ASN A 131 21.98 -11.90 4.44
N VAL A 132 20.85 -11.33 4.82
CA VAL A 132 19.79 -10.88 3.91
C VAL A 132 19.60 -9.38 4.07
N ARG A 133 19.26 -8.71 2.99
CA ARG A 133 19.04 -7.27 2.99
C ARG A 133 17.76 -6.91 3.72
N VAL A 134 17.81 -5.79 4.42
CA VAL A 134 16.68 -5.17 5.13
C VAL A 134 16.59 -3.70 4.75
N VAL A 135 15.39 -3.15 4.83
CA VAL A 135 15.19 -1.71 4.92
C VAL A 135 15.30 -1.32 6.39
N TYR A 136 16.18 -0.37 6.69
CA TYR A 136 16.37 0.16 8.03
C TYR A 136 15.21 1.08 8.45
N SER A 137 15.11 1.40 9.74
CA SER A 137 14.04 2.26 10.28
C SER A 137 14.02 3.69 9.70
N ASP A 138 15.15 4.16 9.15
CA ASP A 138 15.25 5.44 8.44
C ASP A 138 15.00 5.33 6.92
N GLY A 139 14.68 4.13 6.41
CA GLY A 139 14.45 3.84 5.01
C GLY A 139 15.69 3.54 4.18
N SER A 140 16.88 3.54 4.79
CA SER A 140 18.14 3.17 4.14
C SER A 140 18.30 1.64 4.03
N LEU A 141 19.30 1.21 3.23
CA LEU A 141 19.65 -0.20 3.10
C LEU A 141 20.56 -0.63 4.25
N ASP A 142 20.25 -1.80 4.80
CA ASP A 142 21.12 -2.51 5.74
C ASP A 142 21.06 -4.03 5.46
N SER A 143 21.64 -4.84 6.32
CA SER A 143 21.56 -6.30 6.25
C SER A 143 21.58 -6.88 7.65
N ASP A 144 21.01 -8.08 7.78
CA ASP A 144 21.03 -8.81 9.03
C ASP A 144 21.14 -10.31 8.78
N ASP A 145 21.47 -11.05 9.82
CA ASP A 145 21.52 -12.50 9.77
C ASP A 145 20.13 -13.07 9.49
N ALA A 146 19.99 -13.96 8.51
CA ALA A 146 18.71 -14.53 8.10
C ALA A 146 17.92 -15.22 9.22
N TYR A 147 18.60 -15.57 10.31
CA TYR A 147 17.97 -16.16 11.50
C TYR A 147 17.53 -15.14 12.56
N SER A 148 17.72 -13.83 12.32
CA SER A 148 17.30 -12.77 13.26
C SER A 148 15.78 -12.59 13.22
N GLY A 149 15.06 -13.14 14.19
CA GLY A 149 13.59 -13.17 14.24
C GLY A 149 12.92 -11.84 14.61
N TYR A 150 13.65 -10.78 14.86
CA TYR A 150 13.11 -9.49 15.32
C TYR A 150 12.95 -8.43 14.22
N ARG A 151 13.17 -8.78 12.98
CA ARG A 151 12.89 -7.92 11.83
C ARG A 151 11.47 -8.10 11.35
N GLY A 152 10.86 -7.01 10.89
CA GLY A 152 9.49 -7.04 10.36
C GLY A 152 9.40 -7.77 9.04
N VAL A 153 8.24 -8.34 8.77
CA VAL A 153 7.87 -8.90 7.48
C VAL A 153 6.86 -7.98 6.83
N ARG A 154 7.15 -7.52 5.61
CA ARG A 154 6.24 -6.71 4.79
C ARG A 154 5.87 -7.51 3.55
N PRO A 155 4.78 -8.28 3.60
CA PRO A 155 4.35 -9.12 2.49
C PRO A 155 3.95 -8.28 1.28
N ALA A 156 4.28 -8.76 0.09
CA ALA A 156 3.80 -8.26 -1.19
C ALA A 156 3.04 -9.37 -1.91
N LEU A 157 2.05 -8.99 -2.70
CA LEU A 157 1.23 -9.90 -3.50
C LEU A 157 0.85 -9.24 -4.82
N THR A 158 0.53 -10.04 -5.82
CA THR A 158 0.04 -9.57 -7.12
C THR A 158 -1.41 -10.00 -7.29
N LEU A 159 -2.28 -9.05 -7.58
CA LEU A 159 -3.70 -9.30 -7.84
C LEU A 159 -4.01 -9.27 -9.34
N LYS A 160 -5.01 -10.02 -9.74
CA LYS A 160 -5.61 -9.90 -11.07
C LYS A 160 -6.39 -8.59 -11.14
N SER A 161 -6.10 -7.78 -12.14
CA SER A 161 -6.73 -6.47 -12.31
C SER A 161 -8.24 -6.51 -12.54
N ASP A 162 -8.72 -7.53 -13.26
CA ASP A 162 -10.14 -7.76 -13.53
C ASP A 162 -10.92 -8.16 -12.26
N ILE A 163 -10.30 -8.93 -11.38
CA ILE A 163 -10.90 -9.34 -10.11
C ILE A 163 -10.84 -8.17 -9.11
N LEU A 164 -9.77 -7.40 -9.11
CA LEU A 164 -9.68 -6.19 -8.28
C LEU A 164 -10.82 -5.22 -8.66
N ALA A 165 -11.00 -4.94 -9.94
CA ALA A 165 -12.12 -4.14 -10.42
C ALA A 165 -13.48 -4.73 -10.04
N SER A 166 -13.66 -6.06 -10.10
CA SER A 166 -14.92 -6.72 -9.74
C SER A 166 -15.18 -6.75 -8.23
N ILE A 167 -14.14 -6.83 -7.40
CA ILE A 167 -14.24 -6.73 -5.94
C ILE A 167 -14.65 -5.31 -5.55
N LEU A 168 -14.02 -4.31 -6.12
CA LEU A 168 -14.36 -2.90 -5.92
C LEU A 168 -15.81 -2.64 -6.37
N ASP A 169 -16.20 -3.07 -7.57
CA ASP A 169 -17.58 -2.99 -8.09
C ASP A 169 -18.61 -3.74 -7.20
N ALA A 170 -18.22 -4.88 -6.62
CA ALA A 170 -19.11 -5.66 -5.76
C ALA A 170 -19.25 -5.03 -4.38
N GLU A 171 -18.18 -4.44 -3.83
CA GLU A 171 -18.21 -3.67 -2.60
C GLU A 171 -19.01 -2.39 -2.78
N ASP A 172 -18.85 -1.67 -3.90
CA ASP A 172 -19.62 -0.49 -4.23
C ASP A 172 -21.12 -0.82 -4.44
N LYS A 173 -21.45 -1.93 -5.11
CA LYS A 173 -22.82 -2.41 -5.25
C LYS A 173 -23.42 -2.89 -3.93
N LYS A 174 -22.64 -3.53 -3.07
CA LYS A 174 -23.06 -3.93 -1.72
C LYS A 174 -23.28 -2.70 -0.86
N ARG A 175 -22.36 -1.74 -0.91
CA ARG A 175 -22.45 -0.45 -0.24
C ARG A 175 -23.65 0.35 -0.74
N ALA A 176 -23.87 0.44 -2.06
CA ALA A 176 -25.04 1.09 -2.66
C ALA A 176 -26.37 0.38 -2.31
N ALA A 177 -26.36 -0.92 -2.08
CA ALA A 177 -27.55 -1.68 -1.65
C ALA A 177 -27.78 -1.56 -0.13
N GLU A 178 -26.75 -1.33 0.66
CA GLU A 178 -26.83 -1.05 2.10
C GLU A 178 -27.22 0.41 2.36
N ILE A 179 -26.86 1.34 1.47
CA ILE A 179 -27.37 2.75 1.42
C ILE A 179 -28.77 2.77 0.80
N ARG A 180 -29.68 1.93 1.29
CA ARG A 180 -31.09 2.18 1.10
C ARG A 180 -31.48 3.18 2.20
N PRO A 181 -32.04 4.37 1.90
CA PRO A 181 -32.41 5.32 2.92
C PRO A 181 -33.48 4.67 3.81
N ALA A 182 -33.08 4.15 4.95
CA ALA A 182 -33.92 4.20 6.11
C ALA A 182 -33.97 5.69 6.48
N ASP A 183 -35.15 6.29 6.39
CA ASP A 183 -35.46 7.67 6.76
C ASP A 183 -34.29 8.38 7.49
N GLY A 184 -33.33 8.91 6.71
CA GLY A 184 -32.26 9.74 7.24
C GLY A 184 -32.89 10.98 7.87
N PRO A 185 -32.29 11.58 8.90
CA PRO A 185 -32.77 12.80 9.46
C PRO A 185 -32.98 13.81 8.34
N GLN A 186 -34.22 14.26 8.15
CA GLN A 186 -34.54 15.39 7.29
C GLN A 186 -33.73 16.57 7.84
N PRO A 187 -32.98 17.32 7.00
CA PRO A 187 -32.27 18.51 7.48
C PRO A 187 -33.25 19.39 8.26
N GLY A 188 -32.83 19.78 9.44
CA GLY A 188 -33.64 20.69 10.29
C GLY A 188 -33.94 21.96 9.51
N VAL A 189 -35.09 22.56 9.71
CA VAL A 189 -35.63 23.70 8.95
C VAL A 189 -34.73 24.96 9.03
N ASP A 190 -33.62 24.90 9.81
CA ASP A 190 -32.69 26.01 10.09
C ASP A 190 -31.20 25.69 9.72
N GLU A 191 -30.87 24.54 9.07
CA GLU A 191 -29.51 24.23 8.69
C GLU A 191 -29.15 24.88 7.34
N THR A 192 -27.95 25.47 7.26
CA THR A 192 -27.42 25.92 5.96
C THR A 192 -27.03 24.73 5.10
N PRO A 193 -27.00 24.86 3.75
CA PRO A 193 -26.56 23.80 2.85
C PRO A 193 -25.17 23.24 3.22
N GLU A 194 -24.24 24.11 3.64
CA GLU A 194 -22.87 23.73 4.03
C GLU A 194 -22.88 22.91 5.34
N GLN A 195 -23.77 23.20 6.28
CA GLN A 195 -23.91 22.42 7.52
C GLN A 195 -24.50 21.03 7.23
N ALA A 196 -25.49 20.95 6.35
CA ALA A 196 -26.08 19.68 5.94
C ALA A 196 -25.05 18.81 5.17
N GLU A 197 -24.23 19.42 4.34
CA GLU A 197 -23.15 18.74 3.62
C GLU A 197 -22.08 18.20 4.58
N MET A 198 -21.62 19.01 5.54
CA MET A 198 -20.65 18.59 6.56
C MET A 198 -21.19 17.43 7.41
N ALA A 199 -22.46 17.47 7.79
CA ALA A 199 -23.09 16.39 8.55
C ALA A 199 -23.11 15.07 7.77
N LEU A 200 -23.23 15.09 6.42
CA LEU A 200 -23.12 13.90 5.58
C LEU A 200 -21.70 13.33 5.61
N TYR A 201 -20.66 14.17 5.57
CA TYR A 201 -19.27 13.72 5.65
C TYR A 201 -18.95 13.11 7.02
N GLU A 202 -19.42 13.74 8.12
CA GLU A 202 -19.28 13.19 9.47
C GLU A 202 -19.97 11.82 9.58
N GLN A 203 -21.19 11.70 9.06
CA GLN A 203 -21.93 10.44 9.05
C GLN A 203 -21.21 9.36 8.22
N ALA A 204 -20.62 9.71 7.07
CA ALA A 204 -19.86 8.77 6.25
C ALA A 204 -18.62 8.26 7.00
N VAL A 205 -17.87 9.14 7.66
CA VAL A 205 -16.69 8.76 8.46
C VAL A 205 -17.08 7.90 9.66
N GLU A 206 -18.18 8.22 10.34
CA GLU A 206 -18.68 7.41 11.46
C GLU A 206 -19.13 6.01 10.99
N GLN A 207 -19.87 5.95 9.90
CA GLN A 207 -20.44 4.70 9.39
C GLN A 207 -19.42 3.74 8.79
N PHE A 208 -18.48 4.27 8.02
CA PHE A 208 -17.53 3.44 7.26
C PHE A 208 -16.16 3.31 7.94
N GLY A 209 -15.85 4.20 8.87
CA GLY A 209 -14.61 4.26 9.63
C GLY A 209 -13.50 5.03 8.93
N GLU A 210 -12.68 5.74 9.72
CA GLU A 210 -11.59 6.61 9.25
C GLU A 210 -10.64 5.90 8.27
N SER A 211 -10.21 4.67 8.60
CA SER A 211 -9.26 3.93 7.76
C SER A 211 -9.81 3.61 6.37
N ALA A 212 -11.11 3.28 6.27
CA ALA A 212 -11.76 3.00 5.00
C ALA A 212 -11.86 4.29 4.16
N GLN A 213 -12.24 5.41 4.78
CA GLN A 213 -12.35 6.69 4.08
C GLN A 213 -10.98 7.22 3.62
N ILE A 214 -9.91 7.00 4.39
CA ILE A 214 -8.55 7.33 3.96
C ILE A 214 -8.13 6.48 2.75
N LEU A 215 -8.45 5.19 2.73
CA LEU A 215 -8.16 4.32 1.59
C LEU A 215 -8.94 4.73 0.35
N MET A 216 -10.23 5.06 0.51
CA MET A 216 -11.07 5.58 -0.57
C MET A 216 -10.50 6.88 -1.15
N ALA A 217 -10.08 7.82 -0.31
CA ALA A 217 -9.44 9.05 -0.77
C ALA A 217 -8.18 8.79 -1.61
N VAL A 218 -7.37 7.78 -1.26
CA VAL A 218 -6.21 7.36 -2.06
C VAL A 218 -6.64 6.78 -3.40
N GLU A 219 -7.73 6.03 -3.43
CA GLU A 219 -8.29 5.42 -4.64
C GLU A 219 -8.78 6.51 -5.60
N GLU A 220 -9.67 7.41 -5.15
CA GLU A 220 -10.22 8.48 -5.99
C GLU A 220 -9.12 9.42 -6.53
N MET A 221 -8.12 9.74 -5.72
CA MET A 221 -6.94 10.46 -6.21
C MET A 221 -6.19 9.70 -7.31
N SER A 222 -6.18 8.36 -7.28
CA SER A 222 -5.55 7.54 -8.30
C SER A 222 -6.38 7.48 -9.59
N GLU A 223 -7.72 7.47 -9.49
CA GLU A 223 -8.64 7.52 -10.63
C GLU A 223 -8.52 8.88 -11.33
N LEU A 224 -8.56 9.97 -10.61
CA LEU A 224 -8.32 11.30 -11.16
C LEU A 224 -6.96 11.40 -11.87
N GLN A 225 -5.91 10.84 -11.27
CA GLN A 225 -4.59 10.79 -11.91
C GLN A 225 -4.62 10.06 -13.26
N LYS A 226 -5.32 8.93 -13.35
CA LYS A 226 -5.48 8.17 -14.61
C LYS A 226 -6.25 8.99 -15.66
N ALA A 227 -7.35 9.65 -15.28
CA ALA A 227 -8.14 10.49 -16.16
C ALA A 227 -7.32 11.67 -16.70
N LEU A 228 -6.55 12.36 -15.85
CA LEU A 228 -5.66 13.45 -16.25
C LEU A 228 -4.54 12.97 -17.20
N LEU A 229 -3.94 11.80 -16.95
CA LEU A 229 -2.94 11.22 -17.84
C LEU A 229 -3.54 10.79 -19.19
N LYS A 230 -4.80 10.35 -19.22
CA LYS A 230 -5.54 10.06 -20.47
C LYS A 230 -5.74 11.34 -21.28
N TYR A 231 -6.10 12.45 -20.62
CA TYR A 231 -6.23 13.75 -21.26
C TYR A 231 -4.91 14.26 -21.85
N LEU A 232 -3.81 14.18 -21.13
CA LEU A 232 -2.50 14.57 -21.64
C LEU A 232 -2.12 13.76 -22.89
N ARG A 233 -2.34 12.45 -22.88
CA ARG A 233 -2.09 11.59 -24.05
C ARG A 233 -3.00 11.94 -25.23
N PHE A 234 -4.25 12.31 -24.95
CA PHE A 234 -5.15 12.80 -26.00
C PHE A 234 -4.62 14.10 -26.62
N LYS A 235 -4.14 15.05 -25.82
CA LYS A 235 -3.53 16.29 -26.32
C LYS A 235 -2.31 16.07 -27.22
N ASP A 236 -1.52 15.02 -26.92
CA ASP A 236 -0.31 14.70 -27.69
C ASP A 236 -0.61 13.94 -28.99
N HIS A 237 -1.68 13.14 -29.03
CA HIS A 237 -1.91 12.17 -30.10
C HIS A 237 -3.30 12.25 -30.75
N GLU A 238 -4.20 13.09 -30.27
CA GLU A 238 -5.59 13.27 -30.77
C GLU A 238 -6.37 11.92 -30.89
N GLN A 239 -6.10 10.93 -30.04
CA GLN A 239 -6.78 9.64 -30.05
C GLN A 239 -7.82 9.55 -28.93
N GLY A 240 -9.10 9.41 -29.29
CA GLY A 240 -10.23 9.27 -28.38
C GLY A 240 -11.27 10.37 -28.55
N ASP A 241 -12.30 10.34 -27.71
CA ASP A 241 -13.35 11.36 -27.64
C ASP A 241 -13.01 12.35 -26.51
N GLU A 242 -12.77 13.61 -26.86
CA GLU A 242 -12.45 14.66 -25.89
C GLU A 242 -13.59 14.87 -24.88
N ALA A 243 -14.84 14.82 -25.33
CA ALA A 243 -15.98 15.03 -24.44
C ALA A 243 -16.11 13.92 -23.40
N GLU A 244 -15.88 12.68 -23.78
CA GLU A 244 -15.86 11.54 -22.86
C GLU A 244 -14.72 11.65 -21.84
N ILE A 245 -13.52 12.07 -22.29
CA ILE A 245 -12.36 12.25 -21.41
C ILE A 245 -12.60 13.38 -20.39
N LEU A 246 -13.19 14.49 -20.85
CA LEU A 246 -13.51 15.62 -19.96
C LEU A 246 -14.61 15.28 -18.96
N ALA A 247 -15.61 14.48 -19.38
CA ALA A 247 -16.65 13.99 -18.49
C ALA A 247 -16.06 13.12 -17.37
N ALA A 248 -15.19 12.17 -17.72
CA ALA A 248 -14.47 11.34 -16.73
C ALA A 248 -13.64 12.18 -15.75
N ILE A 249 -12.90 13.20 -16.24
CA ILE A 249 -12.17 14.11 -15.34
C ILE A 249 -13.10 14.86 -14.39
N SER A 250 -14.29 15.24 -14.88
CA SER A 250 -15.27 15.94 -14.02
C SER A 250 -15.83 15.03 -12.93
N GLU A 251 -16.09 13.77 -13.25
CA GLU A 251 -16.52 12.72 -12.31
C GLU A 251 -15.46 12.50 -11.21
N GLU A 252 -14.24 12.13 -11.61
CA GLU A 252 -13.16 11.85 -10.67
C GLU A 252 -12.78 13.07 -9.80
N ARG A 253 -12.93 14.27 -10.34
CA ARG A 253 -12.73 15.49 -9.54
C ARG A 253 -13.78 15.64 -8.44
N ALA A 254 -15.04 15.34 -8.73
CA ALA A 254 -16.11 15.42 -7.74
C ALA A 254 -15.88 14.39 -6.61
N ASP A 255 -15.45 13.17 -6.96
CA ASP A 255 -15.16 12.13 -5.99
C ASP A 255 -13.97 12.52 -5.09
N VAL A 256 -12.90 13.06 -5.65
CA VAL A 256 -11.76 13.59 -4.89
C VAL A 256 -12.19 14.75 -3.98
N GLU A 257 -13.05 15.68 -4.42
CA GLU A 257 -13.53 16.80 -3.61
C GLU A 257 -14.36 16.30 -2.41
N ILE A 258 -15.21 15.28 -2.60
CA ILE A 258 -15.96 14.62 -1.52
C ILE A 258 -14.98 13.96 -0.52
N MET A 259 -13.98 13.24 -1.01
CA MET A 259 -13.00 12.58 -0.15
C MET A 259 -12.12 13.57 0.62
N LEU A 260 -11.74 14.70 0.03
CA LEU A 260 -10.99 15.75 0.73
C LEU A 260 -11.78 16.35 1.89
N ASN A 261 -13.10 16.54 1.73
CA ASN A 261 -13.97 17.00 2.82
C ASN A 261 -14.09 15.95 3.95
N GLN A 262 -14.13 14.66 3.62
CA GLN A 262 -14.09 13.60 4.64
C GLN A 262 -12.73 13.53 5.36
N LEU A 263 -11.61 13.75 4.65
CA LEU A 263 -10.30 13.89 5.28
C LEU A 263 -10.23 15.11 6.21
N HIS A 264 -10.93 16.19 5.88
CA HIS A 264 -11.08 17.34 6.78
C HIS A 264 -11.79 16.95 8.09
N VAL A 265 -12.84 16.12 8.03
CA VAL A 265 -13.48 15.56 9.23
C VAL A 265 -12.51 14.71 10.06
N ILE A 266 -11.68 13.89 9.42
CA ILE A 266 -10.77 12.95 10.09
C ILE A 266 -9.56 13.66 10.71
N PHE A 267 -8.95 14.59 9.98
CA PHE A 267 -7.66 15.21 10.34
C PHE A 267 -7.78 16.65 10.85
N GLY A 268 -8.98 17.22 10.79
CA GLY A 268 -9.22 18.60 11.19
C GLY A 268 -8.92 19.62 10.09
N ASP A 269 -9.06 20.88 10.45
CA ASP A 269 -8.91 22.03 9.57
C ASP A 269 -7.44 22.24 9.13
N ASN A 270 -7.23 22.52 7.85
CA ASN A 270 -5.93 22.83 7.26
C ASN A 270 -5.84 24.25 6.65
N THR A 271 -6.79 25.11 6.98
CA THR A 271 -6.94 26.48 6.43
C THR A 271 -5.65 27.29 6.53
N ASP A 272 -4.96 27.25 7.67
CA ASP A 272 -3.71 28.01 7.86
C ASP A 272 -2.62 27.54 6.87
N MET A 273 -2.55 26.24 6.61
CA MET A 273 -1.60 25.68 5.66
C MET A 273 -1.98 26.00 4.22
N GLU A 274 -3.27 26.01 3.91
CA GLU A 274 -3.79 26.40 2.60
C GLU A 274 -3.48 27.88 2.30
N ILE A 275 -3.71 28.77 3.26
CA ILE A 275 -3.35 30.20 3.15
C ILE A 275 -1.87 30.36 2.87
N ALA A 276 -0.99 29.70 3.64
CA ALA A 276 0.44 29.77 3.43
C ALA A 276 0.87 29.25 2.03
N LYS A 277 0.17 28.23 1.50
CA LYS A 277 0.43 27.75 0.13
C LYS A 277 -0.05 28.72 -0.94
N LEU A 278 -1.17 29.40 -0.72
CA LEU A 278 -1.68 30.44 -1.62
C LEU A 278 -0.76 31.66 -1.63
N GLU A 279 -0.27 32.11 -0.46
CA GLU A 279 0.73 33.19 -0.38
C GLU A 279 2.00 32.85 -1.20
N HIS A 280 2.50 31.63 -1.04
CA HIS A 280 3.64 31.16 -1.84
C HIS A 280 3.32 31.12 -3.35
N LEU A 281 2.10 30.78 -3.75
CA LEU A 281 1.68 30.82 -5.15
C LEU A 281 1.66 32.26 -5.68
N CYS A 282 1.17 33.23 -4.90
CA CYS A 282 1.22 34.66 -5.25
C CYS A 282 2.65 35.11 -5.48
N GLU A 283 3.60 34.76 -4.60
CA GLU A 283 5.03 35.04 -4.78
C GLU A 283 5.59 34.49 -6.11
N LEU A 284 5.21 33.24 -6.46
CA LEU A 284 5.64 32.61 -7.71
C LEU A 284 5.06 33.29 -8.95
N LEU A 285 3.87 33.88 -8.85
CA LEU A 285 3.22 34.64 -9.91
C LEU A 285 3.71 36.06 -10.03
N GLY A 286 4.48 36.53 -9.03
CA GLY A 286 5.04 37.90 -8.99
C GLY A 286 4.00 38.96 -8.59
N GLU A 287 2.98 38.55 -7.83
CA GLU A 287 1.95 39.41 -7.24
C GLU A 287 2.31 39.86 -5.82
#